data_34b65d99b0c144dd3595ee3fbb2de47e
#
_entry.id   34b65d99b0c144dd3595ee3fbb2de47e
#
_cell.length_a   1.000
_cell.length_b   1.000
_cell.length_c   1.000
_cell.angle_alpha   90.00
_cell.angle_beta   90.00
_cell.angle_gamma   90.00
#
_symmetry.space_group_name_H-M   'P 1'
#
loop_
_entity.id
_entity.type
_entity.pdbx_description
1 polymer ?
#
loop_
_entity_poly.entity_id
_entity_poly.type
_entity_poly.pdbx_seq_one_letter_code
_entity_poly.pdbx_strand_id
1 'polypeptide(L)'
;VPYKTSYTQNILSVESSINIKGGTSNTSIGGAGVYGKNFTLNNNGSVWGGDGYNGGIAVSGNKISINNYRNVYGGNGLGGSGSSGGAGLSGDDIIVDNYRSIYGGDDVGGTGGSGVTGSNITVHNSGGILGGNGVNGGDGINGSNLFITNDNMISGGYGIKQGGDAISGNQITLNNNGIVQGGYGPDGGCSVYGEDIHINNHGNLSGLYNSQKDAYNTSIIFSGGYNSLDIYSDSVINGDIKLASIPVNGTNELIIKNINNATAINGGLMIGNGSSVYLSGKNSIFNGNISIDEDASMNLSVGNANVHANTITLKSDSWLNIDTSIKNWTQDYYTLLSSDTGISIADNSHIVQYG
;
A
#
# COMPACT_ATOMS: atom_id res chain seq x y z
N VAL A 1 37.57 25.52 -22.38
CA VAL A 1 36.99 24.22 -22.68
C VAL A 1 36.45 23.64 -21.37
N PRO A 2 35.14 23.44 -21.17
CA PRO A 2 34.65 22.86 -19.95
C PRO A 2 34.97 21.37 -19.92
N TYR A 3 35.67 20.92 -18.90
CA TYR A 3 35.88 19.52 -18.64
C TYR A 3 34.52 18.85 -18.36
N LYS A 4 34.04 18.02 -19.27
CA LYS A 4 33.00 17.02 -18.99
C LYS A 4 33.63 15.97 -18.09
N THR A 5 33.38 16.04 -16.79
CA THR A 5 33.60 14.89 -15.91
C THR A 5 32.54 13.84 -16.25
N SER A 6 32.93 12.84 -17.03
CA SER A 6 32.15 11.60 -17.16
C SER A 6 32.20 10.93 -15.80
N TYR A 7 31.10 10.97 -15.05
CA TYR A 7 30.94 10.12 -13.87
C TYR A 7 30.85 8.68 -14.37
N THR A 8 31.91 7.93 -14.24
CA THR A 8 31.85 6.47 -14.37
C THR A 8 31.01 5.97 -13.23
N GLN A 9 29.80 5.47 -13.53
CA GLN A 9 28.93 4.84 -12.56
C GLN A 9 29.66 3.60 -12.04
N ASN A 10 29.92 3.53 -10.74
CA ASN A 10 30.55 2.37 -10.11
C ASN A 10 29.58 1.18 -10.21
N ILE A 11 29.98 0.10 -10.88
CA ILE A 11 29.18 -1.11 -11.02
C ILE A 11 29.77 -2.20 -10.11
N LEU A 12 28.93 -2.75 -9.26
CA LEU A 12 29.21 -3.95 -8.46
C LEU A 12 28.41 -5.11 -9.04
N SER A 13 29.07 -6.16 -9.49
CA SER A 13 28.39 -7.38 -9.96
C SER A 13 28.60 -8.51 -8.97
N VAL A 14 27.51 -9.16 -8.57
CA VAL A 14 27.51 -10.39 -7.78
C VAL A 14 27.17 -11.54 -8.71
N GLU A 15 28.13 -12.40 -8.98
CA GLU A 15 27.98 -13.53 -9.89
C GLU A 15 27.10 -14.63 -9.31
N SER A 16 26.54 -15.51 -10.15
CA SER A 16 25.52 -16.50 -9.80
C SER A 16 25.96 -17.51 -8.73
N SER A 17 27.24 -17.76 -8.59
CA SER A 17 27.82 -18.65 -7.58
C SER A 17 28.27 -17.95 -6.30
N ILE A 18 28.14 -16.63 -6.23
CA ILE A 18 28.63 -15.82 -5.12
C ILE A 18 27.48 -15.49 -4.16
N ASN A 19 27.76 -15.66 -2.88
CA ASN A 19 26.91 -15.18 -1.79
C ASN A 19 27.67 -14.12 -0.99
N ILE A 20 27.08 -12.94 -0.84
CA ILE A 20 27.60 -11.89 0.03
C ILE A 20 26.76 -11.93 1.31
N LYS A 21 27.40 -12.03 2.46
CA LYS A 21 26.71 -11.97 3.77
C LYS A 21 27.41 -10.97 4.68
N GLY A 22 26.63 -10.09 5.29
CA GLY A 22 27.09 -9.22 6.38
C GLY A 22 27.53 -10.03 7.61
N GLY A 23 28.39 -9.46 8.41
CA GLY A 23 28.84 -10.09 9.65
C GLY A 23 27.70 -10.25 10.67
N THR A 24 27.68 -11.36 11.40
CA THR A 24 26.72 -11.63 12.47
C THR A 24 27.14 -10.99 13.79
N SER A 25 26.20 -10.63 14.66
CA SER A 25 26.46 -10.08 15.99
C SER A 25 25.40 -10.54 16.99
N ASN A 26 25.82 -11.11 18.10
CA ASN A 26 24.88 -11.55 19.14
C ASN A 26 24.40 -10.43 20.07
N THR A 27 25.03 -9.26 20.05
CA THR A 27 24.78 -8.17 21.02
C THR A 27 24.48 -6.83 20.38
N SER A 28 24.62 -6.72 19.06
CA SER A 28 24.41 -5.48 18.31
C SER A 28 23.72 -5.73 16.96
N ILE A 29 23.70 -4.74 16.11
CA ILE A 29 23.16 -4.85 14.76
C ILE A 29 24.05 -5.74 13.91
N GLY A 30 23.46 -6.66 13.14
CA GLY A 30 24.15 -7.42 12.09
C GLY A 30 24.74 -6.51 11.02
N GLY A 31 25.84 -6.93 10.41
CA GLY A 31 26.51 -6.15 9.37
C GLY A 31 25.68 -6.07 8.08
N ALA A 32 25.88 -5.00 7.31
CA ALA A 32 25.31 -4.93 5.96
C ALA A 32 26.01 -5.90 4.99
N GLY A 33 25.26 -6.47 4.04
CA GLY A 33 25.84 -7.29 2.97
C GLY A 33 26.62 -6.41 1.98
N VAL A 34 25.97 -5.39 1.46
CA VAL A 34 26.55 -4.36 0.60
C VAL A 34 26.20 -2.99 1.16
N TYR A 35 27.19 -2.13 1.26
CA TYR A 35 27.00 -0.76 1.71
C TYR A 35 27.77 0.22 0.83
N GLY A 36 27.12 1.32 0.44
CA GLY A 36 27.78 2.35 -0.35
C GLY A 36 26.86 3.44 -0.86
N LYS A 37 27.38 4.26 -1.75
CA LYS A 37 26.63 5.33 -2.43
C LYS A 37 27.10 5.50 -3.88
N ASN A 38 26.23 6.00 -4.72
CA ASN A 38 26.49 6.28 -6.14
C ASN A 38 27.02 5.03 -6.89
N PHE A 39 26.34 3.90 -6.79
CA PHE A 39 26.73 2.68 -7.51
C PHE A 39 25.51 1.94 -8.10
N THR A 40 25.77 1.06 -9.07
CA THR A 40 24.81 0.09 -9.58
C THR A 40 25.20 -1.29 -9.06
N LEU A 41 24.23 -2.02 -8.49
CA LEU A 41 24.37 -3.42 -8.10
C LEU A 41 23.67 -4.31 -9.12
N ASN A 42 24.43 -5.17 -9.82
CA ASN A 42 23.90 -6.26 -10.61
C ASN A 42 23.97 -7.56 -9.79
N ASN A 43 22.85 -7.97 -9.21
CA ASN A 43 22.79 -9.14 -8.35
C ASN A 43 22.35 -10.39 -9.11
N ASN A 44 23.29 -11.21 -9.55
CA ASN A 44 23.05 -12.57 -10.09
C ASN A 44 23.30 -13.67 -9.04
N GLY A 45 23.83 -13.32 -7.87
CA GLY A 45 24.02 -14.21 -6.72
C GLY A 45 23.03 -13.94 -5.59
N SER A 46 23.41 -14.17 -4.35
CA SER A 46 22.58 -13.83 -3.20
C SER A 46 23.28 -12.82 -2.29
N VAL A 47 22.52 -11.83 -1.83
CA VAL A 47 23.02 -10.83 -0.87
C VAL A 47 22.22 -10.94 0.42
N TRP A 48 22.92 -11.02 1.54
CA TRP A 48 22.36 -11.21 2.87
C TRP A 48 22.85 -10.13 3.83
N GLY A 49 21.95 -9.55 4.61
CA GLY A 49 22.35 -8.89 5.85
C GLY A 49 22.84 -9.89 6.87
N GLY A 50 23.66 -9.46 7.81
CA GLY A 50 24.09 -10.28 8.93
C GLY A 50 22.99 -10.41 9.98
N ASP A 51 22.89 -11.57 10.63
CA ASP A 51 22.00 -11.74 11.76
C ASP A 51 22.55 -10.99 12.98
N GLY A 52 21.70 -10.47 13.86
CA GLY A 52 22.13 -9.69 15.01
C GLY A 52 21.04 -9.53 16.07
N TYR A 53 21.33 -8.81 17.17
CA TYR A 53 20.25 -8.39 18.07
C TYR A 53 19.15 -7.69 17.27
N ASN A 54 19.54 -6.74 16.40
CA ASN A 54 18.76 -6.32 15.24
C ASN A 54 19.44 -6.88 13.99
N GLY A 55 18.66 -7.38 13.05
CA GLY A 55 19.17 -7.87 11.77
C GLY A 55 19.84 -6.77 10.95
N GLY A 56 20.89 -7.11 10.22
CA GLY A 56 21.59 -6.21 9.29
C GLY A 56 20.84 -6.06 7.97
N ILE A 57 21.02 -4.93 7.31
CA ILE A 57 20.43 -4.64 5.99
C ILE A 57 21.21 -5.41 4.91
N ALA A 58 20.53 -6.03 3.92
CA ALA A 58 21.28 -6.71 2.88
C ALA A 58 21.99 -5.72 1.95
N VAL A 59 21.28 -4.72 1.42
CA VAL A 59 21.87 -3.65 0.61
C VAL A 59 21.47 -2.30 1.18
N SER A 60 22.46 -1.49 1.54
CA SER A 60 22.23 -0.18 2.14
C SER A 60 23.01 0.91 1.42
N GLY A 61 22.36 2.03 1.15
CA GLY A 61 23.07 3.19 0.60
C GLY A 61 22.14 4.18 -0.10
N ASN A 62 22.74 5.27 -0.56
CA ASN A 62 22.04 6.36 -1.20
C ASN A 62 22.50 6.53 -2.66
N LYS A 63 21.58 6.91 -3.53
CA LYS A 63 21.80 7.05 -4.98
C LYS A 63 22.32 5.75 -5.59
N ILE A 64 21.57 4.68 -5.37
CA ILE A 64 21.91 3.35 -5.85
C ILE A 64 20.87 2.84 -6.84
N SER A 65 21.34 2.08 -7.83
CA SER A 65 20.50 1.34 -8.76
C SER A 65 20.73 -0.15 -8.54
N ILE A 66 19.66 -0.94 -8.48
CA ILE A 66 19.74 -2.37 -8.17
C ILE A 66 18.99 -3.15 -9.25
N ASN A 67 19.74 -3.98 -9.99
CA ASN A 67 19.20 -4.98 -10.90
C ASN A 67 19.23 -6.33 -10.19
N ASN A 68 18.08 -6.76 -9.64
CA ASN A 68 18.01 -7.98 -8.83
C ASN A 68 17.50 -9.18 -9.63
N TYR A 69 18.41 -10.06 -10.04
CA TYR A 69 18.09 -11.31 -10.77
C TYR A 69 18.07 -12.54 -9.86
N ARG A 70 18.42 -12.39 -8.57
CA ARG A 70 18.41 -13.46 -7.56
C ARG A 70 17.79 -12.93 -6.25
N ASN A 71 18.21 -13.48 -5.11
CA ASN A 71 17.56 -13.15 -3.85
C ASN A 71 18.39 -12.14 -3.03
N VAL A 72 17.68 -11.24 -2.39
CA VAL A 72 18.21 -10.31 -1.40
C VAL A 72 17.46 -10.57 -0.09
N TYR A 73 18.19 -10.76 1.02
CA TYR A 73 17.61 -11.07 2.32
C TYR A 73 18.15 -10.14 3.40
N GLY A 74 17.31 -9.44 4.09
CA GLY A 74 17.65 -8.81 5.36
C GLY A 74 18.14 -9.85 6.37
N GLY A 75 19.01 -9.48 7.28
CA GLY A 75 19.46 -10.33 8.37
C GLY A 75 18.37 -10.51 9.42
N ASN A 76 18.37 -11.65 10.11
CA ASN A 76 17.39 -11.91 11.16
C ASN A 76 17.72 -11.17 12.46
N GLY A 77 16.69 -10.70 13.13
CA GLY A 77 16.76 -10.24 14.50
C GLY A 77 16.78 -11.42 15.46
N LEU A 78 17.75 -11.47 16.35
CA LEU A 78 17.95 -12.52 17.35
C LEU A 78 17.71 -12.01 18.77
N GLY A 79 17.35 -10.72 18.90
CA GLY A 79 17.00 -10.08 20.16
C GLY A 79 15.66 -10.56 20.71
N GLY A 80 15.27 -9.96 21.81
CA GLY A 80 13.96 -10.17 22.40
C GLY A 80 12.99 -9.05 22.03
N SER A 81 12.10 -8.72 22.95
CA SER A 81 11.15 -7.61 22.78
C SER A 81 11.90 -6.31 22.43
N GLY A 82 11.49 -5.66 21.34
CA GLY A 82 12.06 -4.41 20.82
C GLY A 82 13.20 -4.58 19.80
N SER A 83 13.58 -5.81 19.44
CA SER A 83 14.48 -6.05 18.31
C SER A 83 13.74 -5.95 16.97
N SER A 84 14.49 -5.99 15.87
CA SER A 84 13.93 -5.98 14.52
C SER A 84 14.77 -6.81 13.54
N GLY A 85 14.10 -7.41 12.56
CA GLY A 85 14.75 -7.92 11.36
C GLY A 85 15.36 -6.79 10.53
N GLY A 86 16.41 -7.08 9.77
CA GLY A 86 17.01 -6.12 8.86
C GLY A 86 16.19 -5.94 7.58
N ALA A 87 16.26 -4.78 6.97
CA ALA A 87 15.64 -4.59 5.66
C ALA A 87 16.41 -5.34 4.55
N GLY A 88 15.68 -5.76 3.49
CA GLY A 88 16.31 -6.22 2.27
C GLY A 88 17.10 -5.10 1.62
N LEU A 89 16.45 -3.99 1.33
CA LEU A 89 17.08 -2.77 0.79
C LEU A 89 16.72 -1.57 1.66
N SER A 90 17.69 -0.69 1.87
CA SER A 90 17.46 0.55 2.65
C SER A 90 18.30 1.71 2.15
N GLY A 91 17.67 2.88 2.02
CA GLY A 91 18.35 4.15 1.72
C GLY A 91 17.50 5.15 0.96
N ASP A 92 18.14 6.19 0.44
CA ASP A 92 17.47 7.27 -0.28
C ASP A 92 17.92 7.32 -1.73
N ASP A 93 17.05 7.85 -2.62
CA ASP A 93 17.30 7.93 -4.07
C ASP A 93 17.64 6.55 -4.66
N ILE A 94 16.79 5.55 -4.46
CA ILE A 94 16.99 4.16 -4.89
C ILE A 94 16.14 3.84 -6.13
N ILE A 95 16.75 3.17 -7.11
CA ILE A 95 16.05 2.56 -8.24
C ILE A 95 16.20 1.05 -8.14
N VAL A 96 15.07 0.32 -8.19
CA VAL A 96 15.03 -1.14 -8.05
C VAL A 96 14.34 -1.76 -9.26
N ASP A 97 15.08 -2.52 -10.05
CA ASP A 97 14.53 -3.45 -11.04
C ASP A 97 14.59 -4.86 -10.44
N ASN A 98 13.47 -5.35 -9.92
CA ASN A 98 13.39 -6.63 -9.22
C ASN A 98 12.78 -7.73 -10.08
N TYR A 99 13.57 -8.73 -10.46
CA TYR A 99 13.14 -9.90 -11.25
C TYR A 99 13.04 -11.18 -10.41
N ARG A 100 13.43 -11.14 -9.11
CA ARG A 100 13.39 -12.32 -8.23
C ARG A 100 12.77 -11.94 -6.87
N SER A 101 13.50 -12.12 -5.77
CA SER A 101 12.90 -11.86 -4.47
C SER A 101 13.77 -10.97 -3.60
N ILE A 102 13.10 -10.04 -2.91
CA ILE A 102 13.67 -9.18 -1.88
C ILE A 102 12.87 -9.44 -0.61
N TYR A 103 13.55 -9.82 0.46
CA TYR A 103 12.94 -10.16 1.75
C TYR A 103 13.48 -9.26 2.85
N GLY A 104 12.61 -8.78 3.70
CA GLY A 104 13.00 -8.35 5.03
C GLY A 104 13.43 -9.54 5.89
N GLY A 105 14.27 -9.32 6.87
CA GLY A 105 14.69 -10.32 7.84
C GLY A 105 13.59 -10.62 8.86
N ASP A 106 13.52 -11.84 9.36
CA ASP A 106 12.59 -12.24 10.40
C ASP A 106 13.08 -11.80 11.79
N ASP A 107 12.15 -11.63 12.73
CA ASP A 107 12.46 -11.44 14.15
C ASP A 107 11.39 -12.09 15.04
N VAL A 108 11.74 -13.18 15.68
CA VAL A 108 10.81 -13.97 16.50
C VAL A 108 10.33 -13.22 17.74
N GLY A 109 11.12 -12.30 18.28
CA GLY A 109 10.83 -11.55 19.51
C GLY A 109 10.35 -10.10 19.28
N GLY A 110 10.48 -9.59 18.06
CA GLY A 110 10.25 -8.19 17.73
C GLY A 110 9.51 -7.97 16.41
N THR A 111 9.96 -7.01 15.63
CA THR A 111 9.32 -6.65 14.35
C THR A 111 10.11 -7.18 13.17
N GLY A 112 9.46 -7.82 12.21
CA GLY A 112 10.08 -8.20 10.93
C GLY A 112 10.65 -6.99 10.19
N GLY A 113 11.73 -7.17 9.43
CA GLY A 113 12.31 -6.12 8.59
C GLY A 113 11.45 -5.84 7.36
N SER A 114 11.53 -4.64 6.80
CA SER A 114 10.88 -4.34 5.53
C SER A 114 11.64 -4.96 4.35
N GLY A 115 10.92 -5.31 3.26
CA GLY A 115 11.58 -5.71 2.02
C GLY A 115 12.42 -4.56 1.46
N VAL A 116 11.81 -3.40 1.29
CA VAL A 116 12.46 -2.16 0.82
C VAL A 116 12.04 -0.99 1.72
N THR A 117 12.97 -0.14 2.11
CA THR A 117 12.66 1.04 2.93
C THR A 117 13.51 2.25 2.60
N GLY A 118 12.93 3.46 2.71
CA GLY A 118 13.64 4.73 2.53
C GLY A 118 12.82 5.84 1.88
N SER A 119 13.49 6.76 1.21
CA SER A 119 12.84 7.88 0.52
C SER A 119 13.28 8.02 -0.94
N ASN A 120 12.43 8.63 -1.78
CA ASN A 120 12.67 8.78 -3.22
C ASN A 120 12.99 7.43 -3.90
N ILE A 121 12.09 6.47 -3.76
CA ILE A 121 12.30 5.11 -4.24
C ILE A 121 11.47 4.86 -5.50
N THR A 122 12.12 4.38 -6.55
CA THR A 122 11.46 3.87 -7.75
C THR A 122 11.61 2.36 -7.80
N VAL A 123 10.49 1.63 -7.93
CA VAL A 123 10.47 0.16 -7.98
C VAL A 123 9.75 -0.32 -9.23
N HIS A 124 10.42 -1.17 -10.00
CA HIS A 124 9.81 -2.02 -11.02
C HIS A 124 9.90 -3.47 -10.53
N ASN A 125 8.77 -4.01 -10.10
CA ASN A 125 8.72 -5.34 -9.50
C ASN A 125 8.08 -6.37 -10.40
N SER A 126 8.90 -7.23 -11.00
CA SER A 126 8.47 -8.44 -11.72
C SER A 126 8.72 -9.73 -10.89
N GLY A 127 9.22 -9.59 -9.67
CA GLY A 127 9.46 -10.67 -8.71
C GLY A 127 8.64 -10.50 -7.44
N GLY A 128 9.17 -10.96 -6.30
CA GLY A 128 8.55 -10.80 -5.00
C GLY A 128 9.26 -9.74 -4.15
N ILE A 129 8.49 -8.90 -3.44
CA ILE A 129 9.01 -8.03 -2.38
C ILE A 129 8.19 -8.33 -1.12
N LEU A 130 8.85 -8.84 -0.09
CA LEU A 130 8.18 -9.36 1.09
C LEU A 130 8.78 -8.77 2.37
N GLY A 131 7.91 -8.36 3.28
CA GLY A 131 8.31 -8.06 4.65
C GLY A 131 8.70 -9.31 5.42
N GLY A 132 9.56 -9.17 6.42
CA GLY A 132 9.96 -10.23 7.33
C GLY A 132 8.87 -10.55 8.36
N ASN A 133 8.92 -11.75 8.92
CA ASN A 133 7.98 -12.19 9.94
C ASN A 133 8.42 -11.75 11.34
N GLY A 134 7.47 -11.60 12.26
CA GLY A 134 7.79 -11.17 13.63
C GLY A 134 6.63 -11.30 14.61
N VAL A 135 6.77 -10.65 15.76
CA VAL A 135 5.63 -10.33 16.62
C VAL A 135 4.71 -9.36 15.90
N ASN A 136 5.31 -8.34 15.25
CA ASN A 136 4.68 -7.57 14.20
C ASN A 136 5.40 -7.88 12.90
N GLY A 137 4.66 -8.14 11.82
CA GLY A 137 5.23 -8.33 10.50
C GLY A 137 5.88 -7.04 9.98
N GLY A 138 6.95 -7.17 9.17
CA GLY A 138 7.55 -6.06 8.47
C GLY A 138 6.76 -5.72 7.20
N ASP A 139 6.89 -4.50 6.71
CA ASP A 139 6.23 -4.08 5.48
C ASP A 139 6.95 -4.64 4.24
N GLY A 140 6.22 -4.81 3.15
CA GLY A 140 6.84 -5.12 1.87
C GLY A 140 7.71 -3.95 1.41
N ILE A 141 7.10 -2.77 1.28
CA ILE A 141 7.77 -1.50 0.97
C ILE A 141 7.30 -0.44 1.96
N ASN A 142 8.23 0.27 2.58
CA ASN A 142 7.93 1.35 3.53
C ASN A 142 8.73 2.60 3.20
N GLY A 143 8.09 3.77 3.11
CA GLY A 143 8.86 5.00 2.90
C GLY A 143 8.08 6.21 2.43
N SER A 144 8.80 7.14 1.85
CA SER A 144 8.21 8.38 1.31
C SER A 144 8.64 8.62 -0.14
N ASN A 145 7.77 9.29 -0.89
CA ASN A 145 7.99 9.58 -2.30
C ASN A 145 8.31 8.29 -3.09
N LEU A 146 7.32 7.39 -3.10
CA LEU A 146 7.42 6.06 -3.69
C LEU A 146 6.76 6.04 -5.09
N PHE A 147 7.50 5.58 -6.10
CA PHE A 147 7.00 5.30 -7.44
C PHE A 147 7.11 3.80 -7.71
N ILE A 148 5.98 3.09 -7.72
CA ILE A 148 5.96 1.63 -7.76
C ILE A 148 5.18 1.16 -8.98
N THR A 149 5.81 0.32 -9.80
CA THR A 149 5.15 -0.51 -10.81
C THR A 149 5.28 -1.96 -10.36
N ASN A 150 4.14 -2.61 -10.10
CA ASN A 150 4.09 -3.99 -9.63
C ASN A 150 3.44 -4.91 -10.66
N ASP A 151 4.22 -5.80 -11.24
CA ASP A 151 3.75 -6.82 -12.19
C ASP A 151 3.65 -8.21 -11.55
N ASN A 152 4.07 -8.39 -10.27
CA ASN A 152 4.00 -9.67 -9.60
C ASN A 152 3.52 -9.50 -8.14
N MET A 153 4.35 -9.63 -7.12
CA MET A 153 3.89 -9.68 -5.73
C MET A 153 4.63 -8.71 -4.82
N ILE A 154 3.86 -7.94 -4.06
CA ILE A 154 4.34 -7.19 -2.89
C ILE A 154 3.49 -7.63 -1.70
N SER A 155 4.13 -8.05 -0.61
CA SER A 155 3.41 -8.54 0.57
C SER A 155 4.04 -8.06 1.88
N GLY A 156 3.20 -7.73 2.84
CA GLY A 156 3.64 -7.60 4.22
C GLY A 156 4.02 -8.95 4.83
N GLY A 157 4.81 -8.92 5.91
CA GLY A 157 5.24 -10.09 6.65
C GLY A 157 4.17 -10.60 7.63
N TYR A 158 4.30 -11.86 8.03
CA TYR A 158 3.46 -12.45 9.09
C TYR A 158 3.77 -11.82 10.44
N GLY A 159 2.72 -11.52 11.21
CA GLY A 159 2.84 -11.06 12.59
C GLY A 159 1.99 -11.88 13.57
N ILE A 160 2.55 -12.21 14.73
CA ILE A 160 1.80 -12.88 15.81
C ILE A 160 0.71 -11.97 16.36
N LYS A 161 0.96 -10.65 16.39
CA LYS A 161 0.00 -9.63 16.81
C LYS A 161 -0.58 -8.90 15.61
N GLN A 162 0.26 -8.36 14.75
CA GLN A 162 -0.13 -7.55 13.61
C GLN A 162 0.67 -7.95 12.38
N GLY A 163 0.00 -8.20 11.26
CA GLY A 163 0.65 -8.36 9.95
C GLY A 163 1.24 -7.04 9.47
N GLY A 164 2.33 -7.07 8.71
CA GLY A 164 2.89 -5.89 8.06
C GLY A 164 2.04 -5.43 6.88
N ASP A 165 2.10 -4.16 6.52
CA ASP A 165 1.47 -3.66 5.31
C ASP A 165 2.27 -4.08 4.06
N ALA A 166 1.61 -4.27 2.92
CA ALA A 166 2.40 -4.53 1.71
C ALA A 166 3.13 -3.26 1.27
N ILE A 167 2.46 -2.12 1.29
CA ILE A 167 3.05 -0.81 1.00
C ILE A 167 2.57 0.18 2.05
N SER A 168 3.49 0.85 2.72
CA SER A 168 3.18 1.88 3.71
C SER A 168 4.00 3.14 3.50
N GLY A 169 3.41 4.31 3.75
CA GLY A 169 4.14 5.58 3.67
C GLY A 169 3.33 6.77 3.19
N ASN A 170 4.01 7.75 2.64
CA ASN A 170 3.40 8.96 2.10
C ASN A 170 3.94 9.30 0.71
N GLN A 171 3.14 10.04 -0.07
CA GLN A 171 3.44 10.36 -1.46
C GLN A 171 3.71 9.10 -2.29
N ILE A 172 2.69 8.21 -2.35
CA ILE A 172 2.78 6.92 -3.03
C ILE A 172 2.10 7.02 -4.41
N THR A 173 2.82 6.66 -5.46
CA THR A 173 2.24 6.37 -6.77
C THR A 173 2.41 4.88 -7.07
N LEU A 174 1.31 4.16 -7.19
CA LEU A 174 1.27 2.73 -7.45
C LEU A 174 0.56 2.41 -8.77
N ASN A 175 1.28 1.79 -9.69
CA ASN A 175 0.71 1.11 -10.86
C ASN A 175 0.74 -0.40 -10.58
N ASN A 176 -0.40 -1.01 -10.28
CA ASN A 176 -0.49 -2.41 -9.91
C ASN A 176 -1.11 -3.27 -11.00
N ASN A 177 -0.33 -4.16 -11.60
CA ASN A 177 -0.79 -5.21 -12.50
C ASN A 177 -0.73 -6.60 -11.82
N GLY A 178 -0.12 -6.70 -10.65
CA GLY A 178 0.10 -7.94 -9.90
C GLY A 178 -0.73 -8.02 -8.62
N ILE A 179 -0.13 -8.54 -7.58
CA ILE A 179 -0.73 -8.74 -6.25
C ILE A 179 -0.04 -7.82 -5.25
N VAL A 180 -0.83 -7.05 -4.52
CA VAL A 180 -0.38 -6.28 -3.35
C VAL A 180 -1.23 -6.72 -2.16
N GLN A 181 -0.61 -7.39 -1.20
CA GLN A 181 -1.33 -8.07 -0.12
C GLN A 181 -0.73 -7.76 1.24
N GLY A 182 -1.58 -7.36 2.19
CA GLY A 182 -1.18 -7.23 3.60
C GLY A 182 -0.71 -8.54 4.21
N GLY A 183 0.15 -8.45 5.22
CA GLY A 183 0.69 -9.57 5.95
C GLY A 183 -0.34 -10.22 6.88
N TYR A 184 -0.13 -11.50 7.17
CA TYR A 184 -0.99 -12.26 8.06
C TYR A 184 -0.78 -11.85 9.53
N GLY A 185 -1.88 -11.79 10.30
CA GLY A 185 -1.90 -11.53 11.74
C GLY A 185 -3.33 -11.44 12.26
N PRO A 186 -3.54 -11.49 13.60
CA PRO A 186 -4.87 -11.21 14.20
C PRO A 186 -5.38 -9.82 13.78
N ASP A 187 -4.50 -8.83 13.78
CA ASP A 187 -4.69 -7.54 13.12
C ASP A 187 -3.86 -7.58 11.83
N GLY A 188 -4.47 -8.03 10.74
CA GLY A 188 -3.77 -8.19 9.45
C GLY A 188 -3.35 -6.84 8.88
N GLY A 189 -2.27 -6.83 8.10
CA GLY A 189 -1.81 -5.67 7.38
C GLY A 189 -2.70 -5.29 6.21
N CYS A 190 -2.58 -4.05 5.77
CA CYS A 190 -3.24 -3.51 4.59
C CYS A 190 -2.45 -3.83 3.31
N SER A 191 -3.10 -3.76 2.16
CA SER A 191 -2.37 -3.71 0.89
C SER A 191 -1.64 -2.38 0.75
N VAL A 192 -2.32 -1.26 1.05
CA VAL A 192 -1.72 0.08 1.01
C VAL A 192 -2.19 0.90 2.20
N TYR A 193 -1.25 1.54 2.88
CA TYR A 193 -1.50 2.45 4.01
C TYR A 193 -0.72 3.74 3.86
N GLY A 194 -1.38 4.90 4.04
CA GLY A 194 -0.66 6.19 4.10
C GLY A 194 -1.45 7.41 3.63
N GLU A 195 -0.74 8.44 3.23
CA GLU A 195 -1.29 9.72 2.76
C GLU A 195 -0.72 10.13 1.39
N ASP A 196 -1.44 10.98 0.66
CA ASP A 196 -1.10 11.41 -0.70
C ASP A 196 -0.83 10.21 -1.63
N ILE A 197 -1.83 9.31 -1.72
CA ILE A 197 -1.71 8.04 -2.42
C ILE A 197 -2.46 8.09 -3.77
N HIS A 198 -1.77 7.74 -4.84
CA HIS A 198 -2.33 7.60 -6.18
C HIS A 198 -2.16 6.16 -6.67
N ILE A 199 -3.29 5.46 -6.87
CA ILE A 199 -3.31 4.05 -7.28
C ILE A 199 -3.98 3.90 -8.63
N ASN A 200 -3.29 3.27 -9.58
CA ASN A 200 -3.85 2.70 -10.81
C ASN A 200 -3.86 1.18 -10.65
N ASN A 201 -5.05 0.58 -10.46
CA ASN A 201 -5.16 -0.84 -10.18
C ASN A 201 -5.74 -1.64 -11.33
N HIS A 202 -4.93 -2.51 -11.92
CA HIS A 202 -5.29 -3.57 -12.87
C HIS A 202 -5.16 -4.96 -12.25
N GLY A 203 -4.59 -5.07 -11.06
CA GLY A 203 -4.33 -6.33 -10.37
C GLY A 203 -5.19 -6.52 -9.13
N ASN A 204 -4.63 -7.18 -8.15
CA ASN A 204 -5.28 -7.48 -6.88
C ASN A 204 -4.69 -6.63 -5.75
N LEU A 205 -5.55 -5.92 -5.03
CA LEU A 205 -5.26 -5.26 -3.76
C LEU A 205 -6.03 -5.99 -2.66
N SER A 206 -5.35 -6.59 -1.70
CA SER A 206 -6.00 -7.37 -0.66
C SER A 206 -5.50 -7.01 0.74
N GLY A 207 -6.43 -6.68 1.64
CA GLY A 207 -6.22 -6.96 3.04
C GLY A 207 -6.15 -8.47 3.25
N LEU A 208 -5.61 -8.93 4.36
CA LEU A 208 -5.59 -10.36 4.59
C LEU A 208 -6.99 -10.91 4.89
N TYR A 209 -7.30 -12.09 4.34
CA TYR A 209 -8.49 -12.85 4.72
C TYR A 209 -8.35 -13.38 6.16
N ASN A 210 -9.27 -12.98 7.02
CA ASN A 210 -9.38 -13.46 8.39
C ASN A 210 -10.45 -14.55 8.49
N SER A 211 -10.01 -15.80 8.59
CA SER A 211 -10.92 -16.96 8.64
C SER A 211 -11.80 -16.99 9.89
N GLN A 212 -11.43 -16.31 10.98
CA GLN A 212 -12.27 -16.23 12.19
C GLN A 212 -13.43 -15.24 12.02
N LYS A 213 -13.25 -14.23 11.19
CA LYS A 213 -14.27 -13.23 10.86
C LYS A 213 -15.02 -13.53 9.57
N ASP A 214 -14.58 -14.55 8.81
CA ASP A 214 -15.06 -14.87 7.45
C ASP A 214 -15.08 -13.64 6.53
N ALA A 215 -14.06 -12.80 6.64
CA ALA A 215 -13.94 -11.54 5.93
C ALA A 215 -12.49 -11.16 5.68
N TYR A 216 -12.24 -10.33 4.69
CA TYR A 216 -10.96 -9.67 4.52
C TYR A 216 -10.83 -8.52 5.54
N ASN A 217 -9.60 -8.30 6.04
CA ASN A 217 -9.28 -7.08 6.76
C ASN A 217 -9.29 -5.88 5.80
N THR A 218 -9.15 -4.66 6.35
CA THR A 218 -9.07 -3.45 5.52
C THR A 218 -7.97 -3.59 4.46
N SER A 219 -8.32 -3.35 3.21
CA SER A 219 -7.37 -3.42 2.09
C SER A 219 -6.55 -2.14 1.98
N ILE A 220 -7.23 -1.00 1.96
CA ILE A 220 -6.57 0.30 1.75
C ILE A 220 -6.97 1.25 2.86
N ILE A 221 -5.99 1.95 3.44
CA ILE A 221 -6.22 3.03 4.39
C ILE A 221 -5.57 4.32 3.88
N PHE A 222 -6.40 5.31 3.59
CA PHE A 222 -5.98 6.68 3.34
C PHE A 222 -5.98 7.44 4.66
N SER A 223 -4.80 7.78 5.16
CA SER A 223 -4.63 8.43 6.47
C SER A 223 -4.70 9.96 6.40
N GLY A 224 -4.60 10.54 5.21
CA GLY A 224 -4.68 11.98 4.96
C GLY A 224 -4.34 12.33 3.52
N GLY A 225 -4.30 13.62 3.22
CA GLY A 225 -3.86 14.17 1.95
C GLY A 225 -4.88 14.05 0.80
N TYR A 226 -4.38 14.18 -0.42
CA TYR A 226 -5.17 14.06 -1.65
C TYR A 226 -4.90 12.72 -2.32
N ASN A 227 -5.92 11.88 -2.39
CA ASN A 227 -5.78 10.50 -2.83
C ASN A 227 -6.58 10.23 -4.10
N SER A 228 -6.13 9.28 -4.91
CA SER A 228 -6.91 8.75 -6.03
C SER A 228 -6.78 7.24 -6.16
N LEU A 229 -7.88 6.61 -6.57
CA LEU A 229 -7.97 5.18 -6.82
C LEU A 229 -8.70 4.96 -8.14
N ASP A 230 -7.94 4.65 -9.18
CA ASP A 230 -8.46 4.27 -10.49
C ASP A 230 -8.56 2.75 -10.56
N ILE A 231 -9.81 2.23 -10.69
CA ILE A 231 -10.11 0.80 -10.68
C ILE A 231 -10.48 0.37 -12.10
N TYR A 232 -9.70 -0.53 -12.67
CA TYR A 232 -9.94 -1.07 -14.01
C TYR A 232 -10.74 -2.37 -13.96
N SER A 233 -11.32 -2.78 -15.08
CA SER A 233 -12.26 -3.92 -15.16
C SER A 233 -11.68 -5.28 -14.81
N ASP A 234 -10.36 -5.42 -14.88
CA ASP A 234 -9.59 -6.62 -14.57
C ASP A 234 -9.08 -6.67 -13.13
N SER A 235 -9.36 -5.64 -12.35
CA SER A 235 -8.87 -5.51 -10.99
C SER A 235 -9.82 -6.10 -9.94
N VAL A 236 -9.23 -6.47 -8.79
CA VAL A 236 -9.94 -6.94 -7.61
C VAL A 236 -9.46 -6.19 -6.38
N ILE A 237 -10.40 -5.77 -5.53
CA ILE A 237 -10.09 -5.24 -4.20
C ILE A 237 -10.79 -6.13 -3.17
N ASN A 238 -10.01 -6.80 -2.31
CA ASN A 238 -10.51 -7.64 -1.24
C ASN A 238 -10.24 -7.00 0.11
N GLY A 239 -11.31 -6.58 0.76
CA GLY A 239 -11.30 -5.86 2.03
C GLY A 239 -11.78 -4.42 1.90
N ASP A 240 -11.98 -3.77 3.03
CA ASP A 240 -12.55 -2.43 3.09
C ASP A 240 -11.57 -1.37 2.56
N ILE A 241 -12.14 -0.32 2.00
CA ILE A 241 -11.46 0.95 1.70
C ILE A 241 -11.83 1.92 2.83
N LYS A 242 -10.83 2.46 3.51
CA LYS A 242 -11.02 3.33 4.66
C LYS A 242 -10.31 4.67 4.47
N LEU A 243 -11.05 5.75 4.66
CA LEU A 243 -10.47 7.06 4.95
C LEU A 243 -10.46 7.21 6.47
N ALA A 244 -9.28 7.42 7.04
CA ALA A 244 -9.15 7.70 8.46
C ALA A 244 -9.78 9.05 8.81
N SER A 245 -10.30 9.18 10.03
CA SER A 245 -10.73 10.46 10.57
C SER A 245 -9.53 11.41 10.69
N ILE A 246 -9.75 12.68 10.35
CA ILE A 246 -8.73 13.71 10.38
C ILE A 246 -9.06 14.77 11.44
N PRO A 247 -8.04 15.42 12.04
CA PRO A 247 -8.27 16.54 12.93
C PRO A 247 -8.87 17.73 12.19
N VAL A 248 -9.48 18.63 12.93
CA VAL A 248 -10.01 19.91 12.40
C VAL A 248 -8.89 20.62 11.62
N ASN A 249 -9.20 21.06 10.40
CA ASN A 249 -8.28 21.65 9.40
C ASN A 249 -7.30 20.67 8.71
N GLY A 250 -7.43 19.37 8.89
CA GLY A 250 -6.75 18.38 8.06
C GLY A 250 -7.43 18.22 6.70
N THR A 251 -6.81 17.47 5.80
CA THR A 251 -7.38 17.07 4.51
C THR A 251 -7.26 15.56 4.37
N ASN A 252 -8.34 14.88 3.99
CA ASN A 252 -8.33 13.50 3.54
C ASN A 252 -9.40 13.35 2.47
N GLU A 253 -9.00 13.55 1.24
CA GLU A 253 -9.88 13.46 0.07
C GLU A 253 -9.49 12.26 -0.77
N LEU A 254 -10.49 11.54 -1.27
CA LEU A 254 -10.30 10.41 -2.16
C LEU A 254 -11.20 10.55 -3.38
N ILE A 255 -10.61 10.45 -4.55
CA ILE A 255 -11.33 10.32 -5.81
C ILE A 255 -11.26 8.85 -6.24
N ILE A 256 -12.43 8.18 -6.29
CA ILE A 256 -12.53 6.82 -6.85
C ILE A 256 -13.10 6.91 -8.25
N LYS A 257 -12.37 6.35 -9.22
CA LYS A 257 -12.82 6.22 -10.60
C LYS A 257 -12.92 4.76 -10.98
N ASN A 258 -14.11 4.36 -11.44
CA ASN A 258 -14.34 3.05 -12.04
C ASN A 258 -14.24 3.17 -13.57
N ILE A 259 -13.13 2.66 -14.11
CA ILE A 259 -12.86 2.73 -15.54
C ILE A 259 -13.29 1.41 -16.18
N ASN A 260 -14.50 1.37 -16.77
CA ASN A 260 -15.09 0.24 -17.51
C ASN A 260 -15.86 -0.85 -16.72
N ASN A 261 -16.99 -0.49 -16.13
CA ASN A 261 -18.07 -1.39 -15.67
C ASN A 261 -17.79 -2.42 -14.57
N ALA A 262 -18.51 -2.27 -13.46
CA ALA A 262 -18.85 -3.31 -12.47
C ALA A 262 -17.67 -4.15 -11.93
N THR A 263 -16.64 -3.51 -11.45
CA THR A 263 -15.69 -4.19 -10.54
C THR A 263 -16.32 -4.27 -9.16
N ALA A 264 -16.54 -5.48 -8.66
CA ALA A 264 -16.94 -5.68 -7.28
C ALA A 264 -15.75 -5.39 -6.35
N ILE A 265 -15.96 -4.49 -5.41
CA ILE A 265 -15.06 -4.33 -4.26
C ILE A 265 -15.59 -5.31 -3.20
N ASN A 266 -14.81 -6.34 -2.90
CA ASN A 266 -15.15 -7.35 -1.87
C ASN A 266 -14.88 -6.81 -0.46
N GLY A 267 -15.57 -5.72 -0.13
CA GLY A 267 -15.44 -4.97 1.10
C GLY A 267 -16.34 -3.74 1.07
N GLY A 268 -16.26 -2.94 2.12
CA GLY A 268 -17.02 -1.72 2.30
C GLY A 268 -16.20 -0.46 2.01
N LEU A 269 -16.86 0.68 2.20
CA LEU A 269 -16.25 2.01 2.16
C LEU A 269 -16.56 2.72 3.49
N MET A 270 -15.51 3.06 4.23
CA MET A 270 -15.61 3.77 5.49
C MET A 270 -15.03 5.18 5.32
N ILE A 271 -15.88 6.19 5.43
CA ILE A 271 -15.47 7.60 5.30
C ILE A 271 -15.44 8.19 6.71
N GLY A 272 -14.24 8.33 7.26
CA GLY A 272 -14.02 8.82 8.62
C GLY A 272 -14.32 10.31 8.75
N ASN A 273 -14.52 10.76 9.99
CA ASN A 273 -14.85 12.14 10.34
C ASN A 273 -13.95 13.14 9.61
N GLY A 274 -14.55 14.19 9.03
CA GLY A 274 -13.87 15.25 8.30
C GLY A 274 -13.32 14.85 6.91
N SER A 275 -13.48 13.61 6.47
CA SER A 275 -12.97 13.12 5.19
C SER A 275 -14.01 13.22 4.08
N SER A 276 -13.55 13.27 2.83
CA SER A 276 -14.40 13.39 1.66
C SER A 276 -14.09 12.35 0.59
N VAL A 277 -15.12 11.71 0.02
CA VAL A 277 -14.99 10.80 -1.12
C VAL A 277 -15.76 11.35 -2.30
N TYR A 278 -15.14 11.32 -3.47
CA TYR A 278 -15.73 11.63 -4.77
C TYR A 278 -15.79 10.37 -5.61
N LEU A 279 -17.01 9.87 -5.89
CA LEU A 279 -17.21 8.70 -6.73
C LEU A 279 -17.54 9.14 -8.15
N SER A 280 -16.67 8.82 -9.08
CA SER A 280 -16.88 9.05 -10.50
C SER A 280 -16.69 7.74 -11.25
N GLY A 281 -17.73 7.29 -11.92
CA GLY A 281 -17.73 6.04 -12.68
C GLY A 281 -19.07 5.34 -12.62
N LYS A 282 -19.34 4.52 -13.63
CA LYS A 282 -20.62 3.80 -13.72
C LYS A 282 -20.55 2.54 -12.85
N ASN A 283 -21.59 2.32 -12.04
CA ASN A 283 -21.83 1.08 -11.30
C ASN A 283 -20.70 0.67 -10.33
N SER A 284 -20.46 1.47 -9.31
CA SER A 284 -19.57 1.08 -8.20
C SER A 284 -20.31 0.11 -7.25
N ILE A 285 -19.87 -1.14 -7.19
CA ILE A 285 -20.46 -2.18 -6.36
C ILE A 285 -19.51 -2.48 -5.21
N PHE A 286 -20.00 -2.27 -3.97
CA PHE A 286 -19.34 -2.64 -2.72
C PHE A 286 -20.08 -3.84 -2.12
N ASN A 287 -19.43 -4.99 -2.03
CA ASN A 287 -20.01 -6.20 -1.40
C ASN A 287 -20.01 -6.11 0.14
N GLY A 288 -19.61 -4.98 0.69
CA GLY A 288 -19.66 -4.63 2.11
C GLY A 288 -20.56 -3.42 2.37
N ASN A 289 -20.37 -2.80 3.52
CA ASN A 289 -21.16 -1.67 3.97
C ASN A 289 -20.49 -0.34 3.61
N ILE A 290 -21.28 0.68 3.32
CA ILE A 290 -20.82 2.06 3.23
C ILE A 290 -21.21 2.79 4.50
N SER A 291 -20.24 3.42 5.18
CA SER A 291 -20.45 4.28 6.35
C SER A 291 -19.85 5.65 6.11
N ILE A 292 -20.67 6.68 6.32
CA ILE A 292 -20.26 8.08 6.24
C ILE A 292 -20.36 8.61 7.66
N ASP A 293 -19.21 8.90 8.26
CA ASP A 293 -19.13 9.37 9.66
C ASP A 293 -19.52 10.85 9.78
N GLU A 294 -19.59 11.34 11.01
CA GLU A 294 -19.86 12.74 11.34
C GLU A 294 -18.89 13.66 10.61
N ASP A 295 -19.35 14.80 10.09
CA ASP A 295 -18.58 15.77 9.30
C ASP A 295 -17.88 15.19 8.04
N ALA A 296 -18.18 13.95 7.68
CA ALA A 296 -17.67 13.33 6.45
C ALA A 296 -18.63 13.54 5.27
N SER A 297 -18.09 13.46 4.06
CA SER A 297 -18.90 13.63 2.85
C SER A 297 -18.68 12.56 1.79
N MET A 298 -19.77 12.17 1.14
CA MET A 298 -19.74 11.41 -0.11
C MET A 298 -20.33 12.25 -1.24
N ASN A 299 -19.59 12.39 -2.33
CA ASN A 299 -19.94 13.24 -3.48
C ASN A 299 -20.20 12.35 -4.70
N LEU A 300 -21.37 12.49 -5.30
CA LEU A 300 -21.86 11.72 -6.45
C LEU A 300 -22.27 12.64 -7.58
N SER A 301 -21.93 12.28 -8.84
CA SER A 301 -22.43 12.96 -10.03
C SER A 301 -23.56 12.15 -10.68
N VAL A 302 -24.71 12.79 -10.91
CA VAL A 302 -25.86 12.16 -11.60
C VAL A 302 -25.46 11.69 -13.00
N GLY A 303 -25.80 10.45 -13.35
CA GLY A 303 -25.46 9.83 -14.64
C GLY A 303 -24.04 9.28 -14.75
N ASN A 304 -23.15 9.61 -13.82
CA ASN A 304 -21.78 9.10 -13.75
C ASN A 304 -21.52 8.19 -12.55
N ALA A 305 -22.39 8.19 -11.54
CA ALA A 305 -22.25 7.33 -10.38
C ALA A 305 -23.56 6.61 -10.06
N ASN A 306 -23.51 5.30 -10.00
CA ASN A 306 -24.52 4.45 -9.40
C ASN A 306 -23.80 3.55 -8.40
N VAL A 307 -24.12 3.69 -7.12
CA VAL A 307 -23.45 3.00 -6.02
C VAL A 307 -24.38 1.96 -5.42
N HIS A 308 -23.89 0.72 -5.35
CA HIS A 308 -24.57 -0.37 -4.68
C HIS A 308 -23.72 -0.90 -3.53
N ALA A 309 -24.33 -1.16 -2.39
CA ALA A 309 -23.68 -1.72 -1.21
C ALA A 309 -24.62 -2.63 -0.43
N ASN A 310 -24.09 -3.46 0.49
CA ASN A 310 -24.91 -4.28 1.37
C ASN A 310 -25.78 -3.38 2.28
N THR A 311 -25.19 -2.44 3.02
CA THR A 311 -25.88 -1.36 3.72
C THR A 311 -25.22 -0.02 3.44
N ILE A 312 -26.00 1.06 3.54
CA ILE A 312 -25.48 2.43 3.47
C ILE A 312 -25.96 3.18 4.71
N THR A 313 -25.02 3.74 5.48
CA THR A 313 -25.30 4.47 6.71
C THR A 313 -24.74 5.89 6.64
N LEU A 314 -25.62 6.87 6.74
CA LEU A 314 -25.27 8.27 6.96
C LEU A 314 -25.44 8.56 8.45
N LYS A 315 -24.34 8.82 9.15
CA LYS A 315 -24.36 9.20 10.58
C LYS A 315 -24.76 10.67 10.74
N SER A 316 -25.04 11.11 11.98
CA SER A 316 -25.36 12.51 12.27
C SER A 316 -24.32 13.45 11.65
N ASP A 317 -24.77 14.58 11.14
CA ASP A 317 -23.95 15.64 10.55
C ASP A 317 -23.05 15.20 9.38
N SER A 318 -23.36 14.04 8.77
CA SER A 318 -22.71 13.58 7.54
C SER A 318 -23.37 14.19 6.30
N TRP A 319 -22.64 14.22 5.19
CA TRP A 319 -23.05 14.87 3.95
C TRP A 319 -23.11 13.89 2.77
N LEU A 320 -24.22 13.90 2.05
CA LEU A 320 -24.37 13.31 0.72
C LEU A 320 -24.56 14.45 -0.28
N ASN A 321 -23.56 14.73 -1.07
CA ASN A 321 -23.57 15.77 -2.07
C ASN A 321 -23.87 15.19 -3.45
N ILE A 322 -24.86 15.74 -4.15
CA ILE A 322 -25.32 15.27 -5.45
C ILE A 322 -25.11 16.38 -6.48
N ASP A 323 -24.17 16.15 -7.39
CA ASP A 323 -23.90 17.04 -8.52
C ASP A 323 -24.87 16.72 -9.67
N THR A 324 -25.70 17.69 -10.03
CA THR A 324 -26.69 17.59 -11.11
C THR A 324 -26.31 18.44 -12.33
N SER A 325 -25.08 18.91 -12.43
CA SER A 325 -24.63 19.80 -13.50
C SER A 325 -24.61 19.20 -14.91
N ILE A 326 -24.95 17.90 -15.04
CA ILE A 326 -25.02 17.22 -16.34
C ILE A 326 -26.17 17.80 -17.18
N LYS A 327 -25.81 18.41 -18.30
CA LYS A 327 -26.75 19.14 -19.17
C LYS A 327 -27.71 18.27 -20.00
N ASN A 328 -27.49 16.96 -20.08
CA ASN A 328 -28.31 16.07 -20.93
C ASN A 328 -29.00 15.00 -20.08
N TRP A 329 -30.12 15.38 -19.45
CA TRP A 329 -31.01 14.45 -18.77
C TRP A 329 -31.70 13.58 -19.81
N THR A 330 -31.41 12.28 -19.83
CA THR A 330 -32.00 11.32 -20.78
C THR A 330 -33.09 10.46 -20.14
N GLN A 331 -33.30 10.56 -18.84
CA GLN A 331 -34.25 9.78 -18.05
C GLN A 331 -34.99 10.70 -17.06
N ASP A 332 -36.21 10.31 -16.71
CA ASP A 332 -37.04 11.03 -15.73
C ASP A 332 -36.57 10.81 -14.28
N TYR A 333 -35.78 9.76 -14.03
CA TYR A 333 -35.21 9.45 -12.73
C TYR A 333 -33.87 8.73 -12.87
N TYR A 334 -33.03 8.87 -11.86
CA TYR A 334 -31.72 8.20 -11.73
C TYR A 334 -31.59 7.57 -10.35
N THR A 335 -31.19 6.30 -10.29
CA THR A 335 -30.84 5.65 -9.05
C THR A 335 -29.37 5.95 -8.77
N LEU A 336 -29.08 6.67 -7.69
CA LEU A 336 -27.72 7.02 -7.27
C LEU A 336 -27.18 6.05 -6.23
N LEU A 337 -28.04 5.65 -5.30
CA LEU A 337 -27.71 4.72 -4.21
C LEU A 337 -28.70 3.56 -4.21
N SER A 338 -28.21 2.37 -4.01
CA SER A 338 -29.00 1.17 -3.76
C SER A 338 -28.34 0.28 -2.73
N SER A 339 -29.10 -0.51 -2.00
CA SER A 339 -28.57 -1.42 -0.99
C SER A 339 -29.41 -2.69 -0.89
N ASP A 340 -28.76 -3.80 -0.46
CA ASP A 340 -29.44 -5.09 -0.26
C ASP A 340 -30.34 -5.09 0.99
N THR A 341 -29.88 -4.48 2.06
CA THR A 341 -30.54 -4.56 3.38
C THR A 341 -31.11 -3.24 3.88
N GLY A 342 -30.73 -2.11 3.30
CA GLY A 342 -31.31 -0.81 3.60
C GLY A 342 -30.34 0.36 3.63
N ILE A 343 -30.91 1.56 3.57
CA ILE A 343 -30.21 2.84 3.71
C ILE A 343 -30.68 3.47 5.00
N SER A 344 -29.77 3.72 5.94
CA SER A 344 -30.05 4.40 7.21
C SER A 344 -29.51 5.82 7.16
N ILE A 345 -30.35 6.79 7.46
CA ILE A 345 -30.04 8.21 7.45
C ILE A 345 -30.37 8.77 8.82
N ALA A 346 -29.39 9.30 9.55
CA ALA A 346 -29.63 9.95 10.82
C ALA A 346 -30.34 11.30 10.63
N ASP A 347 -31.11 11.75 11.62
CA ASP A 347 -31.97 12.94 11.52
C ASP A 347 -31.22 14.22 11.16
N ASN A 348 -29.97 14.38 11.56
CA ASN A 348 -29.13 15.55 11.27
C ASN A 348 -28.23 15.38 10.04
N SER A 349 -28.41 14.32 9.26
CA SER A 349 -27.64 14.15 8.04
C SER A 349 -28.10 15.13 6.95
N HIS A 350 -27.18 15.52 6.09
CA HIS A 350 -27.42 16.49 5.02
C HIS A 350 -27.41 15.83 3.65
N ILE A 351 -28.50 15.96 2.89
CA ILE A 351 -28.55 15.58 1.47
C ILE A 351 -28.65 16.88 0.67
N VAL A 352 -27.62 17.19 -0.09
CA VAL A 352 -27.50 18.45 -0.81
C VAL A 352 -27.38 18.19 -2.30
N GLN A 353 -28.24 18.86 -3.08
CA GLN A 353 -28.18 18.88 -4.53
C GLN A 353 -27.58 20.22 -4.98
N TYR A 354 -26.65 20.17 -5.92
CA TYR A 354 -26.06 21.36 -6.58
C TYR A 354 -25.83 21.11 -8.08
N GLY A 355 -25.74 22.21 -8.86
CA GLY A 355 -25.56 22.19 -10.33
C GLY A 355 -26.48 23.10 -11.06
#